data_44781cc519d465fe92b359e5bd07a290
#
_entry.id   44781cc519d465fe92b359e5bd07a290
#
_cell.length_a   1.000
_cell.length_b   1.000
_cell.length_c   1.000
_cell.angle_alpha   90.00
_cell.angle_beta   90.00
_cell.angle_gamma   90.00
#
_symmetry.space_group_name_H-M   'P 1'
#
loop_
_entity.id
_entity.type
_entity.pdbx_description
1 polymer ?
#
loop_
_entity_poly.entity_id
_entity_poly.type
_entity_poly.pdbx_seq_one_letter_code
_entity_poly.pdbx_strand_id
1 'polypeptide(L)'
;MTLNPSAKTAFKNNAWNKARIEAVGNSIRTWINGVPCANIWDDMTPVGFIALQVHAIGNAADEGKTVSWKDIRICTTDVERYQTPEAQAAPEVNLIANTISPNEAKEGWTLLWDGKTTDGWRGAKLSTSVSYTHLRAHETRRHL
;
A
#
# COMPACT_ATOMS: atom_id res chain seq x y z
N MET A 1 -0.48 8.79 -4.20
CA MET A 1 -1.93 8.74 -3.93
C MET A 1 -2.12 8.80 -2.42
N THR A 2 -2.83 9.77 -1.87
CA THR A 2 -3.01 9.88 -0.41
C THR A 2 -4.38 9.33 -0.09
N LEU A 3 -4.42 8.14 0.45
CA LEU A 3 -5.66 7.43 0.78
C LEU A 3 -6.33 7.97 2.04
N ASN A 4 -5.56 8.63 2.90
CA ASN A 4 -6.08 9.26 4.11
C ASN A 4 -5.86 10.79 4.04
N PRO A 5 -6.92 11.61 3.95
CA PRO A 5 -6.80 13.07 3.92
C PRO A 5 -6.07 13.64 5.14
N SER A 6 -6.26 13.06 6.33
CA SER A 6 -5.59 13.47 7.56
C SER A 6 -4.07 13.32 7.53
N ALA A 7 -3.55 12.45 6.67
CA ALA A 7 -2.11 12.24 6.52
C ALA A 7 -1.41 13.50 5.99
N LYS A 8 -2.09 14.32 5.20
CA LYS A 8 -1.52 15.57 4.65
C LYS A 8 -1.14 16.59 5.73
N THR A 9 -1.83 16.58 6.85
CA THR A 9 -1.64 17.51 7.97
C THR A 9 -0.91 16.87 9.16
N ALA A 10 -0.56 15.59 9.06
CA ALA A 10 0.10 14.85 10.12
C ALA A 10 1.53 15.32 10.37
N PHE A 11 2.25 15.69 9.30
CA PHE A 11 3.62 16.17 9.38
C PHE A 11 3.65 17.64 9.81
N LYS A 12 4.54 17.96 10.75
CA LYS A 12 4.73 19.31 11.31
C LYS A 12 6.10 19.83 10.90
N ASN A 13 6.13 20.94 10.18
CA ASN A 13 7.38 21.61 9.82
C ASN A 13 8.07 22.18 11.07
N ASN A 14 9.38 22.22 11.05
CA ASN A 14 10.23 22.75 12.14
C ASN A 14 9.99 22.10 13.51
N ALA A 15 9.57 20.84 13.51
CA ALA A 15 9.32 20.05 14.72
C ALA A 15 9.77 18.62 14.54
N TRP A 16 10.00 17.92 15.65
CA TRP A 16 10.22 16.48 15.60
C TRP A 16 8.93 15.76 15.25
N ASN A 17 9.00 14.91 14.26
CA ASN A 17 7.89 14.05 13.84
C ASN A 17 8.23 12.59 14.13
N LYS A 18 7.31 11.86 14.73
CA LYS A 18 7.46 10.43 14.96
C LYS A 18 6.96 9.68 13.73
N ALA A 19 7.86 8.99 13.04
CA ALA A 19 7.50 8.06 11.99
C ALA A 19 7.43 6.63 12.54
N ARG A 20 6.45 5.85 12.07
CA ARG A 20 6.36 4.41 12.28
C ARG A 20 6.12 3.73 10.93
N ILE A 21 6.87 2.68 10.67
CA ILE A 21 6.75 1.85 9.48
C ILE A 21 6.65 0.40 9.95
N GLU A 22 5.68 -0.32 9.45
CA GLU A 22 5.52 -1.76 9.63
C GLU A 22 5.58 -2.40 8.25
N ALA A 23 6.53 -3.29 8.04
CA ALA A 23 6.68 -4.08 6.82
C ALA A 23 6.76 -5.55 7.24
N VAL A 24 5.69 -6.30 7.00
CA VAL A 24 5.56 -7.71 7.40
C VAL A 24 4.94 -8.49 6.24
N GLY A 25 5.72 -9.38 5.63
CA GLY A 25 5.33 -10.02 4.37
C GLY A 25 5.04 -8.97 3.30
N ASN A 26 3.90 -9.09 2.65
CA ASN A 26 3.47 -8.15 1.60
C ASN A 26 2.79 -6.88 2.17
N SER A 27 2.56 -6.80 3.48
CA SER A 27 1.91 -5.64 4.10
C SER A 27 2.92 -4.56 4.44
N ILE A 28 2.70 -3.34 3.97
CA ILE A 28 3.49 -2.16 4.32
C ILE A 28 2.54 -1.07 4.83
N ARG A 29 2.70 -0.70 6.10
CA ARG A 29 1.86 0.30 6.78
C ARG A 29 2.72 1.42 7.37
N THR A 30 2.23 2.65 7.29
CA THR A 30 2.99 3.81 7.77
C THR A 30 2.11 4.78 8.56
N TRP A 31 2.73 5.42 9.56
CA TRP A 31 2.10 6.46 10.39
C TRP A 31 3.09 7.62 10.58
N ILE A 32 2.53 8.82 10.63
CA ILE A 32 3.24 10.03 11.06
C ILE A 32 2.50 10.63 12.24
N ASN A 33 3.19 10.81 13.35
CA ASN A 33 2.61 11.34 14.61
C ASN A 33 1.36 10.59 15.08
N GLY A 34 1.30 9.28 14.83
CA GLY A 34 0.15 8.42 15.15
C GLY A 34 -0.98 8.47 14.14
N VAL A 35 -0.92 9.34 13.13
CA VAL A 35 -1.91 9.38 12.05
C VAL A 35 -1.54 8.34 10.99
N PRO A 36 -2.45 7.41 10.63
CA PRO A 36 -2.18 6.42 9.59
C PRO A 36 -2.08 7.11 8.22
N CYS A 37 -1.02 6.79 7.47
CA CYS A 37 -0.71 7.44 6.20
C CYS A 37 -0.89 6.52 5.01
N ALA A 38 -0.33 5.31 5.07
CA ALA A 38 -0.43 4.32 4.02
C ALA A 38 -0.65 2.93 4.61
N ASN A 39 -1.35 2.10 3.86
CA ASN A 39 -1.52 0.67 4.07
C ASN A 39 -1.60 0.04 2.68
N ILE A 40 -0.56 -0.68 2.30
CA ILE A 40 -0.47 -1.30 0.98
C ILE A 40 -0.16 -2.79 1.12
N TRP A 41 -0.71 -3.57 0.19
CA TRP A 41 -0.39 -4.96 -0.02
C TRP A 41 0.36 -5.09 -1.34
N ASP A 42 1.67 -5.42 -1.29
CA ASP A 42 2.58 -5.39 -2.44
C ASP A 42 3.63 -6.50 -2.31
N ASP A 43 3.97 -7.15 -3.41
CA ASP A 43 4.98 -8.21 -3.48
C ASP A 43 6.20 -7.85 -4.34
N MET A 44 6.29 -6.60 -4.79
CA MET A 44 7.29 -6.16 -5.76
C MET A 44 8.73 -6.33 -5.24
N THR A 45 8.97 -6.04 -3.95
CA THR A 45 10.32 -6.08 -3.38
C THR A 45 10.30 -6.71 -1.98
N PRO A 46 10.38 -8.05 -1.89
CA PRO A 46 10.26 -8.76 -0.61
C PRO A 46 11.47 -8.58 0.32
N VAL A 47 12.61 -8.15 -0.21
CA VAL A 47 13.86 -7.94 0.54
C VAL A 47 14.51 -6.64 0.10
N GLY A 48 14.95 -5.84 1.05
CA GLY A 48 15.58 -4.56 0.75
C GLY A 48 16.43 -4.04 1.91
N PHE A 49 16.94 -2.84 1.76
CA PHE A 49 17.68 -2.12 2.79
C PHE A 49 16.84 -0.94 3.31
N ILE A 50 17.19 -0.48 4.51
CA ILE A 50 16.61 0.74 5.10
C ILE A 50 17.61 1.88 4.90
N ALA A 51 17.13 2.99 4.37
CA ALA A 51 17.95 4.19 4.16
C ALA A 51 17.23 5.44 4.65
N LEU A 52 18.00 6.42 5.08
CA LEU A 52 17.55 7.78 5.36
C LEU A 52 17.85 8.63 4.13
N GLN A 53 16.81 9.15 3.51
CA GLN A 53 16.92 9.89 2.26
C GLN A 53 16.87 11.39 2.49
N VAL A 54 17.80 12.10 1.84
CA VAL A 54 17.75 13.56 1.66
C VAL A 54 17.59 13.81 0.16
N HIS A 55 16.54 14.55 -0.21
CA HIS A 55 16.34 14.93 -1.59
C HIS A 55 17.36 15.97 -2.05
N ALA A 56 17.64 15.97 -3.34
CA ALA A 56 18.42 17.04 -3.95
C ALA A 56 17.71 18.40 -3.77
N ILE A 57 18.48 19.44 -3.57
CA ILE A 57 17.96 20.80 -3.48
C ILE A 57 17.59 21.25 -4.88
N GLY A 58 16.28 21.43 -5.11
CA GLY A 58 15.75 21.89 -6.41
C GLY A 58 15.59 23.41 -6.51
N ASN A 59 15.75 24.15 -5.41
CA ASN A 59 15.55 25.59 -5.34
C ASN A 59 16.58 26.21 -4.40
N ALA A 60 17.24 27.27 -4.85
CA ALA A 60 18.25 28.00 -4.04
C ALA A 60 17.68 28.51 -2.69
N ALA A 61 16.37 28.76 -2.59
CA ALA A 61 15.74 29.11 -1.32
C ALA A 61 15.74 27.98 -0.27
N ASP A 62 16.06 26.76 -0.68
CA ASP A 62 16.15 25.60 0.21
C ASP A 62 17.60 25.28 0.63
N GLU A 63 18.57 26.01 0.12
CA GLU A 63 19.97 25.87 0.51
C GLU A 63 20.14 26.14 2.01
N GLY A 64 20.94 25.29 2.67
CA GLY A 64 21.18 25.37 4.11
C GLY A 64 20.07 24.78 4.99
N LYS A 65 18.92 24.35 4.43
CA LYS A 65 17.94 23.58 5.20
C LYS A 65 18.48 22.20 5.52
N THR A 66 18.22 21.74 6.73
CA THR A 66 18.70 20.45 7.23
C THR A 66 17.55 19.52 7.59
N VAL A 67 17.79 18.23 7.44
CA VAL A 67 16.93 17.17 7.96
C VAL A 67 17.73 16.43 9.03
N SER A 68 17.13 16.19 10.18
CA SER A 68 17.76 15.48 11.28
C SER A 68 16.93 14.26 11.68
N TRP A 69 17.60 13.21 12.10
CA TRP A 69 16.99 11.97 12.57
C TRP A 69 17.52 11.63 13.96
N LYS A 70 16.69 11.07 14.80
CA LYS A 70 17.07 10.55 16.12
C LYS A 70 16.20 9.36 16.50
N ASP A 71 16.63 8.63 17.53
CA ASP A 71 15.91 7.53 18.14
C ASP A 71 15.46 6.44 17.13
N ILE A 72 16.32 6.19 16.13
CA ILE A 72 16.03 5.18 15.09
C ILE A 72 16.13 3.79 15.72
N ARG A 73 15.06 3.01 15.61
CA ARG A 73 14.99 1.65 16.13
C ARG A 73 14.37 0.74 15.07
N ILE A 74 14.81 -0.50 15.06
CA ILE A 74 14.26 -1.55 14.21
C ILE A 74 13.97 -2.79 15.08
N CYS A 75 12.88 -3.48 14.77
CA CYS A 75 12.58 -4.81 15.31
C CYS A 75 12.44 -5.78 14.13
N THR A 76 13.16 -6.90 14.18
CA THR A 76 13.17 -7.92 13.13
C THR A 76 12.78 -9.31 13.64
N THR A 77 12.48 -9.43 14.93
CA THR A 77 12.05 -10.67 15.57
C THR A 77 10.69 -10.49 16.24
N ASP A 78 9.84 -11.49 16.16
CA ASP A 78 8.48 -11.48 16.74
C ASP A 78 7.70 -10.22 16.36
N VAL A 79 7.85 -9.79 15.10
CA VAL A 79 7.30 -8.52 14.61
C VAL A 79 5.79 -8.44 14.75
N GLU A 80 5.10 -9.56 14.70
CA GLU A 80 3.64 -9.68 14.83
C GLU A 80 3.14 -9.15 16.18
N ARG A 81 3.95 -9.26 17.24
CA ARG A 81 3.61 -8.74 18.58
C ARG A 81 3.54 -7.22 18.64
N TYR A 82 4.18 -6.57 17.69
CA TYR A 82 4.31 -5.11 17.64
C TYR A 82 3.45 -4.48 16.54
N GLN A 83 2.75 -5.30 15.76
CA GLN A 83 1.87 -4.76 14.73
C GLN A 83 0.74 -3.93 15.34
N THR A 84 0.48 -2.80 14.71
CA THR A 84 -0.67 -1.97 15.05
C THR A 84 -1.95 -2.68 14.59
N PRO A 85 -3.03 -2.71 15.39
CA PRO A 85 -4.31 -3.26 14.98
C PRO A 85 -4.80 -2.68 13.66
N GLU A 86 -5.42 -3.50 12.82
CA GLU A 86 -5.90 -3.10 11.48
C GLU A 86 -6.83 -1.89 11.54
N ALA A 87 -7.71 -1.84 12.53
CA ALA A 87 -8.64 -0.71 12.76
C ALA A 87 -7.94 0.64 12.97
N GLN A 88 -6.63 0.65 13.24
CA GLN A 88 -5.82 1.85 13.40
C GLN A 88 -4.92 2.13 12.19
N ALA A 89 -5.04 1.35 11.13
CA ALA A 89 -4.37 1.57 9.86
C ALA A 89 -5.19 2.45 8.92
N ALA A 90 -4.56 2.95 7.86
CA ALA A 90 -5.29 3.51 6.72
C ALA A 90 -6.02 2.39 5.96
N PRO A 91 -7.05 2.69 5.17
CA PRO A 91 -7.63 1.71 4.27
C PRO A 91 -6.56 1.04 3.41
N GLU A 92 -6.62 -0.28 3.31
CA GLU A 92 -5.67 -1.06 2.52
C GLU A 92 -5.86 -0.83 1.03
N VAL A 93 -4.76 -0.80 0.30
CA VAL A 93 -4.73 -0.84 -1.17
C VAL A 93 -3.92 -2.03 -1.61
N ASN A 94 -4.56 -2.96 -2.27
CA ASN A 94 -3.92 -4.09 -2.90
C ASN A 94 -3.31 -3.64 -4.24
N LEU A 95 -1.99 -3.75 -4.37
CA LEU A 95 -1.24 -3.39 -5.58
C LEU A 95 -0.92 -4.62 -6.45
N ILE A 96 -1.18 -5.82 -5.95
CA ILE A 96 -0.90 -7.06 -6.67
C ILE A 96 -2.06 -7.38 -7.59
N ALA A 97 -1.82 -7.29 -8.89
CA ALA A 97 -2.86 -7.53 -9.89
C ALA A 97 -3.43 -8.96 -9.81
N ASN A 98 -4.75 -9.08 -9.99
CA ASN A 98 -5.47 -10.35 -10.01
C ASN A 98 -5.26 -11.20 -8.74
N THR A 99 -5.20 -10.54 -7.59
CA THR A 99 -5.13 -11.19 -6.28
C THR A 99 -6.12 -10.57 -5.32
N ILE A 100 -6.35 -11.26 -4.22
CA ILE A 100 -7.12 -10.78 -3.07
C ILE A 100 -6.19 -10.81 -1.86
N SER A 101 -6.08 -9.69 -1.17
CA SER A 101 -5.33 -9.64 0.08
C SER A 101 -6.04 -10.41 1.19
N PRO A 102 -5.35 -10.79 2.27
CA PRO A 102 -5.99 -11.42 3.43
C PRO A 102 -7.09 -10.55 4.05
N ASN A 103 -6.99 -9.22 3.97
CA ASN A 103 -8.02 -8.32 4.50
C ASN A 103 -9.23 -8.26 3.58
N GLU A 104 -9.03 -8.14 2.28
CA GLU A 104 -10.10 -8.23 1.29
C GLU A 104 -10.86 -9.56 1.42
N ALA A 105 -10.16 -10.68 1.61
CA ALA A 105 -10.78 -11.98 1.81
C ALA A 105 -11.65 -12.02 3.09
N LYS A 106 -11.20 -11.41 4.20
CA LYS A 106 -11.98 -11.29 5.44
C LYS A 106 -13.24 -10.43 5.27
N GLU A 107 -13.18 -9.44 4.40
CA GLU A 107 -14.31 -8.58 4.05
C GLU A 107 -15.29 -9.25 3.07
N GLY A 108 -15.00 -10.48 2.60
CA GLY A 108 -15.86 -11.26 1.71
C GLY A 108 -15.61 -11.03 0.22
N TRP A 109 -14.55 -10.34 -0.14
CA TRP A 109 -14.16 -10.20 -1.55
C TRP A 109 -13.72 -11.54 -2.12
N THR A 110 -14.14 -11.81 -3.35
CA THR A 110 -13.74 -13.00 -4.10
C THR A 110 -13.24 -12.59 -5.48
N LEU A 111 -12.19 -13.25 -5.93
CA LEU A 111 -11.64 -13.01 -7.25
C LEU A 111 -12.53 -13.68 -8.31
N LEU A 112 -13.01 -12.91 -9.26
CA LEU A 112 -13.79 -13.43 -10.38
C LEU A 112 -12.91 -13.95 -11.52
N TRP A 113 -11.69 -13.46 -11.63
CA TRP A 113 -10.76 -13.84 -12.66
C TRP A 113 -9.32 -13.74 -12.17
N ASP A 114 -8.56 -14.78 -12.34
CA ASP A 114 -7.15 -14.90 -11.91
C ASP A 114 -6.13 -14.28 -12.89
N GLY A 115 -6.61 -13.67 -13.98
CA GLY A 115 -5.75 -13.14 -15.03
C GLY A 115 -5.22 -14.19 -16.02
N LYS A 116 -5.54 -15.47 -15.84
CA LYS A 116 -4.96 -16.60 -16.60
C LYS A 116 -5.99 -17.54 -17.17
N THR A 117 -6.97 -17.96 -16.37
CA THR A 117 -7.94 -18.99 -16.75
C THR A 117 -9.31 -18.39 -16.99
N THR A 118 -10.14 -19.11 -17.75
CA THR A 118 -11.54 -18.78 -17.95
C THR A 118 -12.45 -19.77 -17.23
N ASP A 119 -11.91 -20.52 -16.28
CA ASP A 119 -12.67 -21.51 -15.51
C ASP A 119 -13.84 -20.86 -14.78
N GLY A 120 -15.01 -21.45 -14.90
CA GLY A 120 -16.26 -20.90 -14.37
C GLY A 120 -16.90 -19.80 -15.23
N TRP A 121 -16.25 -19.33 -16.27
CA TRP A 121 -16.78 -18.34 -17.20
C TRP A 121 -17.46 -19.04 -18.40
N ARG A 122 -18.52 -18.42 -18.90
CA ARG A 122 -19.21 -18.87 -20.12
C ARG A 122 -19.69 -17.67 -20.93
N GLY A 123 -19.63 -17.80 -22.24
CA GLY A 123 -20.18 -16.78 -23.14
C GLY A 123 -21.71 -16.76 -23.09
N ALA A 124 -22.32 -15.60 -23.22
CA ALA A 124 -23.78 -15.44 -23.20
C ALA A 124 -24.50 -16.24 -24.30
N LYS A 125 -23.84 -16.59 -25.38
CA LYS A 125 -24.37 -17.33 -26.54
C LYS A 125 -23.57 -18.58 -26.93
N LEU A 126 -22.58 -18.96 -26.13
CA LEU A 126 -21.63 -20.04 -26.43
C LEU A 126 -21.52 -20.97 -25.22
N SER A 127 -21.38 -22.26 -25.48
CA SER A 127 -21.23 -23.27 -24.43
C SER A 127 -19.87 -23.19 -23.70
N THR A 128 -18.90 -22.52 -24.29
CA THR A 128 -17.56 -22.31 -23.73
C THR A 128 -17.20 -20.83 -23.83
N SER A 129 -16.40 -20.37 -22.88
CA SER A 129 -15.84 -19.03 -22.94
C SER A 129 -14.96 -18.90 -24.19
N VAL A 130 -15.27 -17.97 -25.05
CA VAL A 130 -14.47 -17.72 -26.24
C VAL A 130 -13.65 -16.47 -26.08
N SER A 131 -12.39 -16.67 -26.33
CA SER A 131 -11.41 -15.71 -26.79
C SER A 131 -11.29 -14.39 -26.03
N TYR A 132 -10.12 -14.17 -25.62
CA TYR A 132 -9.47 -13.03 -24.99
C TYR A 132 -9.92 -11.62 -25.47
N THR A 133 -10.45 -11.49 -26.67
CA THR A 133 -10.86 -10.20 -27.23
C THR A 133 -12.19 -9.65 -26.71
N HIS A 134 -13.03 -10.48 -26.09
CA HIS A 134 -14.34 -10.06 -25.57
C HIS A 134 -14.36 -9.92 -24.04
N LEU A 135 -13.30 -10.30 -23.36
CA LEU A 135 -13.12 -10.17 -21.91
C LEU A 135 -12.43 -8.86 -21.50
N ARG A 136 -12.40 -7.85 -22.36
CA ARG A 136 -12.14 -6.51 -21.86
C ARG A 136 -13.31 -6.13 -20.95
N ALA A 137 -13.16 -6.47 -19.69
CA ALA A 137 -13.90 -5.78 -18.66
C ALA A 137 -13.66 -4.30 -18.90
N HIS A 138 -14.70 -3.52 -19.02
CA HIS A 138 -14.59 -2.09 -18.90
C HIS A 138 -13.95 -1.86 -17.52
N GLU A 139 -12.68 -1.55 -17.52
CA GLU A 139 -12.08 -0.93 -16.35
C GLU A 139 -12.90 0.34 -16.11
N THR A 140 -13.86 0.24 -15.25
CA THR A 140 -14.46 1.42 -14.65
C THR A 140 -13.33 2.06 -13.84
N ARG A 141 -12.62 2.99 -14.46
CA ARG A 141 -11.77 3.91 -13.74
C ARG A 141 -12.66 4.55 -12.67
N ARG A 142 -12.57 4.08 -11.45
CA ARG A 142 -13.01 4.86 -10.32
C ARG A 142 -12.07 6.05 -10.22
N HIS A 143 -12.48 7.13 -10.84
CA HIS A 143 -12.02 8.44 -10.44
C HIS A 143 -12.66 8.72 -9.08
N LEU A 144 -11.89 8.62 -8.04
CA LEU A 144 -12.13 9.25 -6.76
C LEU A 144 -11.22 10.46 -6.63
#